data_ccd3c0ba5412830b14d40f8d9aecb13f
#
_entry.id   ccd3c0ba5412830b14d40f8d9aecb13f
#
_cell.length_a   1.000
_cell.length_b   1.000
_cell.length_c   1.000
_cell.angle_alpha   90.00
_cell.angle_beta   90.00
_cell.angle_gamma   90.00
#
_symmetry.space_group_name_H-M   'P 1'
#
loop_
_entity.id
_entity.type
_entity.pdbx_description
1 polymer ?
#
loop_
_entity_poly.entity_id
_entity_poly.type
_entity_poly.pdbx_seq_one_letter_code
_entity_poly.pdbx_strand_id
1 'polypeptide(L)'
;LSQWAAAFRDGGGFAAVKLPIGNYNAPYLYFLAAISYLPIPDLYLIKLFSILFDVVLAWGGFRLVRHFAPERPNRPLLCFCLLLLLPTVILNGAFWGQCDALYGALTLHALACALEGRNRSSLLLLGIAFSFKLQTVFVLPLWGGLWLLRRVRFRELLWFPAAYAATCVPALLLGKPLGDILGVYFGQAAEYSGYLNLNAPNMYALIPHGAEVNTALAARLGILAAFALAAAVLAALLVFRRQADDRALLAAAVVLAIGVPR
;
A
#
# COMPACT_ATOMS: atom_id res chain seq x y z
N LEU A 1 -17.13 5.64 -1.94
CA LEU A 1 -16.40 6.01 -3.16
C LEU A 1 -17.32 6.56 -4.24
N SER A 2 -18.47 5.95 -4.51
CA SER A 2 -19.42 6.45 -5.52
C SER A 2 -19.92 7.86 -5.19
N GLN A 3 -20.16 8.18 -3.91
CA GLN A 3 -20.53 9.54 -3.48
C GLN A 3 -19.42 10.55 -3.77
N TRP A 4 -18.15 10.16 -3.60
CA TRP A 4 -17.03 11.03 -3.95
C TRP A 4 -16.92 11.24 -5.47
N ALA A 5 -17.09 10.16 -6.26
CA ALA A 5 -17.11 10.29 -7.71
C ALA A 5 -18.23 11.22 -8.20
N ALA A 6 -19.42 11.13 -7.61
CA ALA A 6 -20.52 12.07 -7.87
C ALA A 6 -20.14 13.52 -7.51
N ALA A 7 -19.54 13.74 -6.32
CA ALA A 7 -19.07 15.06 -5.90
C ALA A 7 -18.00 15.64 -6.85
N PHE A 8 -17.11 14.80 -7.43
CA PHE A 8 -16.19 15.23 -8.47
C PHE A 8 -16.91 15.64 -9.75
N ARG A 9 -17.95 14.90 -10.15
CA ARG A 9 -18.78 15.23 -11.35
C ARG A 9 -19.47 16.57 -11.18
N ASP A 10 -20.12 16.76 -10.03
CA ASP A 10 -20.86 18.00 -9.71
C ASP A 10 -19.90 19.19 -9.54
N GLY A 11 -18.70 18.95 -9.04
CA GLY A 11 -17.66 19.97 -8.84
C GLY A 11 -16.81 20.29 -10.07
N GLY A 12 -17.12 19.71 -11.25
CA GLY A 12 -16.40 19.98 -12.51
C GLY A 12 -15.11 19.16 -12.69
N GLY A 13 -15.07 17.93 -12.18
CA GLY A 13 -13.99 16.99 -12.42
C GLY A 13 -12.67 17.42 -11.77
N PHE A 14 -11.61 17.65 -12.55
CA PHE A 14 -10.31 18.06 -12.02
C PHE A 14 -10.36 19.40 -11.24
N ALA A 15 -11.29 20.28 -11.53
CA ALA A 15 -11.45 21.52 -10.77
C ALA A 15 -11.87 21.25 -9.31
N ALA A 16 -12.51 20.12 -9.04
CA ALA A 16 -12.93 19.71 -7.71
C ALA A 16 -11.79 19.09 -6.85
N VAL A 17 -10.61 18.83 -7.41
CA VAL A 17 -9.48 18.25 -6.65
C VAL A 17 -9.08 19.14 -5.46
N LYS A 18 -9.22 20.45 -5.57
CA LYS A 18 -8.97 21.41 -4.48
C LYS A 18 -9.96 21.35 -3.34
N LEU A 19 -11.15 20.77 -3.57
CA LEU A 19 -12.21 20.68 -2.56
C LEU A 19 -11.91 19.55 -1.55
N PRO A 20 -12.50 19.62 -0.34
CA PRO A 20 -12.34 18.59 0.69
C PRO A 20 -13.23 17.37 0.40
N ILE A 21 -13.04 16.73 -0.75
CA ILE A 21 -13.78 15.54 -1.17
C ILE A 21 -12.98 14.31 -0.80
N GLY A 22 -13.56 13.48 0.09
CA GLY A 22 -12.97 12.22 0.52
C GLY A 22 -11.74 12.37 1.41
N ASN A 23 -11.26 11.25 1.92
CA ASN A 23 -10.09 11.17 2.80
C ASN A 23 -8.93 10.37 2.20
N TYR A 24 -8.91 10.16 0.87
CA TYR A 24 -7.78 9.57 0.17
C TYR A 24 -6.79 10.63 -0.31
N ASN A 25 -5.52 10.22 -0.50
CA ASN A 25 -4.50 11.11 -1.00
C ASN A 25 -4.66 11.36 -2.52
N ALA A 26 -3.96 12.39 -3.00
CA ALA A 26 -4.10 13.03 -4.30
C ALA A 26 -4.22 12.06 -5.50
N PRO A 27 -3.40 11.00 -5.67
CA PRO A 27 -3.50 10.14 -6.86
C PRO A 27 -4.85 9.45 -7.04
N TYR A 28 -5.49 9.05 -5.94
CA TYR A 28 -6.83 8.44 -6.03
C TYR A 28 -7.91 9.49 -6.39
N LEU A 29 -7.73 10.72 -5.93
CA LEU A 29 -8.61 11.82 -6.31
C LEU A 29 -8.52 12.15 -7.80
N TYR A 30 -7.33 12.04 -8.41
CA TYR A 30 -7.17 12.19 -9.86
C TYR A 30 -7.92 11.12 -10.64
N PHE A 31 -7.90 9.88 -10.15
CA PHE A 31 -8.69 8.81 -10.75
C PHE A 31 -10.19 9.13 -10.69
N LEU A 32 -10.72 9.57 -9.53
CA LEU A 32 -12.12 9.95 -9.38
C LEU A 32 -12.49 11.15 -10.27
N ALA A 33 -11.61 12.15 -10.35
CA ALA A 33 -11.76 13.29 -11.24
C ALA A 33 -11.79 12.85 -12.72
N ALA A 34 -10.92 11.94 -13.12
CA ALA A 34 -10.85 11.45 -14.50
C ALA A 34 -12.10 10.69 -14.91
N ILE A 35 -12.60 9.79 -14.06
CA ILE A 35 -13.81 9.01 -14.37
C ILE A 35 -15.08 9.86 -14.39
N SER A 36 -15.09 11.02 -13.72
CA SER A 36 -16.24 11.92 -13.69
C SER A 36 -16.63 12.49 -15.08
N TYR A 37 -15.72 12.45 -16.05
CA TYR A 37 -16.00 12.87 -17.44
C TYR A 37 -16.59 11.75 -18.30
N LEU A 38 -16.62 10.52 -17.82
CA LEU A 38 -17.09 9.38 -18.61
C LEU A 38 -18.61 9.18 -18.41
N PRO A 39 -19.36 8.85 -19.47
CA PRO A 39 -20.79 8.59 -19.40
C PRO A 39 -21.10 7.15 -18.94
N ILE A 40 -20.31 6.64 -18.01
CA ILE A 40 -20.40 5.27 -17.46
C ILE A 40 -20.66 5.40 -15.96
N PRO A 41 -21.53 4.57 -15.35
CA PRO A 41 -21.76 4.61 -13.91
C PRO A 41 -20.46 4.43 -13.13
N ASP A 42 -20.19 5.34 -12.20
CA ASP A 42 -18.94 5.44 -11.44
C ASP A 42 -18.55 4.13 -10.75
N LEU A 43 -19.54 3.39 -10.25
CA LEU A 43 -19.31 2.11 -9.57
C LEU A 43 -18.61 1.08 -10.48
N TYR A 44 -18.99 1.01 -11.77
CA TYR A 44 -18.34 0.09 -12.70
C TYR A 44 -16.91 0.49 -13.00
N LEU A 45 -16.62 1.80 -13.13
CA LEU A 45 -15.27 2.31 -13.36
C LEU A 45 -14.38 2.10 -12.15
N ILE A 46 -14.90 2.31 -10.93
CA ILE A 46 -14.18 2.04 -9.67
C ILE A 46 -13.82 0.54 -9.57
N LYS A 47 -14.80 -0.34 -9.85
CA LYS A 47 -14.55 -1.79 -9.83
C LYS A 47 -13.59 -2.24 -10.91
N LEU A 48 -13.71 -1.71 -12.12
CA LEU A 48 -12.79 -2.00 -13.22
C LEU A 48 -11.36 -1.61 -12.88
N PHE A 49 -11.18 -0.44 -12.26
CA PHE A 49 -9.87 0.02 -11.77
C PHE A 49 -9.29 -0.94 -10.72
N SER A 50 -10.11 -1.38 -9.76
CA SER A 50 -9.70 -2.35 -8.75
C SER A 50 -9.29 -3.69 -9.38
N ILE A 51 -10.12 -4.22 -10.30
CA ILE A 51 -9.82 -5.48 -11.03
C ILE A 51 -8.54 -5.37 -11.85
N LEU A 52 -8.30 -4.22 -12.49
CA LEU A 52 -7.04 -4.00 -13.22
C LEU A 52 -5.83 -4.16 -12.29
N PHE A 53 -5.92 -3.61 -11.07
CA PHE A 53 -4.83 -3.74 -10.10
C PHE A 53 -4.77 -5.12 -9.45
N ASP A 54 -5.84 -5.90 -9.41
CA ASP A 54 -5.79 -7.33 -9.05
C ASP A 54 -4.92 -8.10 -10.05
N VAL A 55 -5.03 -7.79 -11.36
CA VAL A 55 -4.17 -8.38 -12.40
C VAL A 55 -2.71 -7.94 -12.24
N VAL A 56 -2.47 -6.66 -11.94
CA VAL A 56 -1.10 -6.15 -11.68
C VAL A 56 -0.51 -6.78 -10.41
N LEU A 57 -1.31 -7.00 -9.38
CA LEU A 57 -0.91 -7.71 -8.15
C LEU A 57 -0.49 -9.14 -8.47
N ALA A 58 -1.33 -9.87 -9.23
CA ALA A 58 -1.05 -11.24 -9.66
C ALA A 58 0.24 -11.32 -10.50
N TRP A 59 0.47 -10.33 -11.36
CA TRP A 59 1.72 -10.23 -12.12
C TRP A 59 2.94 -9.97 -11.22
N GLY A 60 2.79 -9.21 -10.14
CA GLY A 60 3.82 -9.06 -9.11
C GLY A 60 4.20 -10.41 -8.49
N GLY A 61 3.21 -11.23 -8.14
CA GLY A 61 3.41 -12.59 -7.67
C GLY A 61 4.11 -13.50 -8.70
N PHE A 62 3.67 -13.41 -9.96
CA PHE A 62 4.34 -14.09 -11.07
C PHE A 62 5.83 -13.75 -11.15
N ARG A 63 6.19 -12.45 -11.08
CA ARG A 63 7.59 -12.00 -11.12
C ARG A 63 8.40 -12.55 -9.96
N LEU A 64 7.87 -12.51 -8.74
CA LEU A 64 8.56 -13.04 -7.56
C LEU A 64 8.80 -14.54 -7.67
N VAL A 65 7.78 -15.31 -8.04
CA VAL A 65 7.93 -16.77 -8.19
C VAL A 65 8.93 -17.10 -9.32
N ARG A 66 8.93 -16.36 -10.41
CA ARG A 66 9.92 -16.52 -11.48
C ARG A 66 11.35 -16.24 -11.02
N HIS A 67 11.54 -15.26 -10.11
CA HIS A 67 12.85 -14.96 -9.53
C HIS A 67 13.37 -16.13 -8.67
N PHE A 68 12.50 -16.72 -7.83
CA PHE A 68 12.90 -17.79 -6.89
C PHE A 68 12.89 -19.21 -7.48
N ALA A 69 12.21 -19.42 -8.60
CA ALA A 69 12.07 -20.73 -9.22
C ALA A 69 12.16 -20.65 -10.74
N PRO A 70 13.28 -20.13 -11.29
CA PRO A 70 13.44 -19.94 -12.74
C PRO A 70 13.35 -21.26 -13.53
N GLU A 71 13.76 -22.38 -12.94
CA GLU A 71 13.73 -23.72 -13.54
C GLU A 71 12.32 -24.34 -13.61
N ARG A 72 11.32 -23.67 -13.09
CA ARG A 72 9.95 -24.19 -12.98
C ARG A 72 8.97 -23.25 -13.71
N PRO A 73 8.89 -23.30 -15.06
CA PRO A 73 8.15 -22.30 -15.86
C PRO A 73 6.65 -22.21 -15.54
N ASN A 74 6.03 -23.29 -15.08
CA ASN A 74 4.61 -23.32 -14.75
C ASN A 74 4.27 -22.71 -13.38
N ARG A 75 5.23 -22.62 -12.45
CA ARG A 75 4.97 -22.11 -11.09
C ARG A 75 4.61 -20.63 -11.08
N PRO A 76 5.27 -19.74 -11.83
CA PRO A 76 4.86 -18.34 -11.92
C PRO A 76 3.43 -18.16 -12.43
N LEU A 77 3.05 -18.93 -13.47
CA LEU A 77 1.69 -18.88 -14.01
C LEU A 77 0.67 -19.40 -13.00
N LEU A 78 0.98 -20.49 -12.32
CA LEU A 78 0.12 -21.02 -11.24
C LEU A 78 -0.08 -19.96 -10.13
N CYS A 79 0.99 -19.29 -9.69
CA CYS A 79 0.89 -18.21 -8.71
C CYS A 79 0.01 -17.06 -9.21
N PHE A 80 0.16 -16.64 -10.47
CA PHE A 80 -0.69 -15.62 -11.07
C PHE A 80 -2.17 -16.01 -11.03
N CYS A 81 -2.50 -17.22 -11.49
CA CYS A 81 -3.88 -17.71 -11.49
C CYS A 81 -4.44 -17.85 -10.06
N LEU A 82 -3.65 -18.39 -9.13
CA LEU A 82 -4.08 -18.54 -7.73
C LEU A 82 -4.36 -17.19 -7.07
N LEU A 83 -3.52 -16.18 -7.30
CA LEU A 83 -3.74 -14.84 -6.77
C LEU A 83 -5.04 -14.21 -7.29
N LEU A 84 -5.35 -14.36 -8.57
CA LEU A 84 -6.60 -13.87 -9.14
C LEU A 84 -7.83 -14.62 -8.63
N LEU A 85 -7.68 -15.88 -8.24
CA LEU A 85 -8.75 -16.71 -7.72
C LEU A 85 -8.87 -16.65 -6.19
N LEU A 86 -7.99 -15.94 -5.49
CA LEU A 86 -8.11 -15.77 -4.04
C LEU A 86 -9.42 -15.06 -3.69
N PRO A 87 -10.26 -15.65 -2.80
CA PRO A 87 -11.51 -15.01 -2.39
C PRO A 87 -11.32 -13.60 -1.85
N THR A 88 -10.23 -13.35 -1.12
CA THR A 88 -9.91 -12.02 -0.58
C THR A 88 -9.66 -10.99 -1.67
N VAL A 89 -9.01 -11.35 -2.78
CA VAL A 89 -8.76 -10.48 -3.93
C VAL A 89 -10.09 -10.18 -4.63
N ILE A 90 -10.88 -11.22 -4.95
CA ILE A 90 -12.17 -11.08 -5.62
C ILE A 90 -13.13 -10.23 -4.79
N LEU A 91 -13.24 -10.49 -3.49
CA LEU A 91 -14.16 -9.76 -2.60
C LEU A 91 -13.72 -8.32 -2.40
N ASN A 92 -12.43 -8.04 -2.30
CA ASN A 92 -11.92 -6.68 -2.12
C ASN A 92 -12.05 -5.86 -3.39
N GLY A 93 -11.57 -6.37 -4.53
CA GLY A 93 -11.57 -5.67 -5.82
C GLY A 93 -12.93 -5.68 -6.51
N ALA A 94 -13.32 -6.84 -7.06
CA ALA A 94 -14.49 -6.94 -7.92
C ALA A 94 -15.82 -6.76 -7.18
N PHE A 95 -15.94 -7.26 -5.94
CA PHE A 95 -17.19 -7.17 -5.18
C PHE A 95 -17.31 -5.83 -4.46
N TRP A 96 -16.32 -5.44 -3.67
CA TRP A 96 -16.37 -4.22 -2.83
C TRP A 96 -15.86 -2.95 -3.54
N GLY A 97 -14.97 -3.09 -4.54
CA GLY A 97 -14.39 -1.95 -5.26
C GLY A 97 -13.36 -1.17 -4.44
N GLN A 98 -12.68 -1.82 -3.51
CA GLN A 98 -11.60 -1.21 -2.73
C GLN A 98 -10.30 -1.14 -3.53
N CYS A 99 -9.45 -0.17 -3.22
CA CYS A 99 -8.19 0.05 -3.92
C CYS A 99 -6.98 -0.65 -3.26
N ASP A 100 -7.22 -1.67 -2.41
CA ASP A 100 -6.14 -2.32 -1.65
C ASP A 100 -5.17 -3.08 -2.54
N ALA A 101 -5.66 -3.70 -3.60
CA ALA A 101 -4.82 -4.36 -4.59
C ALA A 101 -3.81 -3.40 -5.25
N LEU A 102 -4.13 -2.11 -5.34
CA LEU A 102 -3.26 -1.12 -5.98
C LEU A 102 -1.96 -0.93 -5.20
N TYR A 103 -2.03 -0.55 -3.92
CA TYR A 103 -0.81 -0.36 -3.14
C TYR A 103 -0.07 -1.68 -2.92
N GLY A 104 -0.80 -2.79 -2.77
CA GLY A 104 -0.25 -4.13 -2.67
C GLY A 104 0.52 -4.53 -3.93
N ALA A 105 -0.05 -4.30 -5.11
CA ALA A 105 0.59 -4.54 -6.40
C ALA A 105 1.89 -3.75 -6.55
N LEU A 106 1.84 -2.43 -6.30
CA LEU A 106 3.02 -1.57 -6.39
C LEU A 106 4.09 -1.97 -5.39
N THR A 107 3.72 -2.33 -4.16
CA THR A 107 4.65 -2.82 -3.13
C THR A 107 5.30 -4.14 -3.54
N LEU A 108 4.53 -5.08 -4.10
CA LEU A 108 5.03 -6.37 -4.56
C LEU A 108 6.01 -6.21 -5.74
N HIS A 109 5.68 -5.32 -6.68
CA HIS A 109 6.59 -4.96 -7.78
C HIS A 109 7.84 -4.21 -7.29
N ALA A 110 7.70 -3.36 -6.26
CA ALA A 110 8.83 -2.69 -5.62
C ALA A 110 9.79 -3.72 -5.00
N LEU A 111 9.26 -4.73 -4.30
CA LEU A 111 10.04 -5.83 -3.76
C LEU A 111 10.75 -6.62 -4.87
N ALA A 112 10.03 -7.01 -5.93
CA ALA A 112 10.63 -7.69 -7.07
C ALA A 112 11.77 -6.88 -7.68
N CYS A 113 11.59 -5.57 -7.88
CA CYS A 113 12.65 -4.68 -8.37
C CYS A 113 13.85 -4.61 -7.41
N ALA A 114 13.62 -4.61 -6.09
CA ALA A 114 14.69 -4.60 -5.10
C ALA A 114 15.54 -5.89 -5.19
N LEU A 115 14.89 -7.05 -5.29
CA LEU A 115 15.56 -8.36 -5.45
C LEU A 115 16.32 -8.46 -6.78
N GLU A 116 15.80 -7.83 -7.84
CA GLU A 116 16.46 -7.72 -9.15
C GLU A 116 17.60 -6.67 -9.17
N GLY A 117 17.91 -6.00 -8.05
CA GLY A 117 18.92 -4.94 -7.98
C GLY A 117 18.50 -3.61 -8.63
N ARG A 118 17.24 -3.45 -9.00
CA ARG A 118 16.66 -2.26 -9.64
C ARG A 118 16.16 -1.26 -8.60
N ASN A 119 17.07 -0.79 -7.74
CA ASN A 119 16.74 -0.01 -6.55
C ASN A 119 15.93 1.26 -6.82
N ARG A 120 16.26 2.00 -7.90
CA ARG A 120 15.52 3.24 -8.25
C ARG A 120 14.05 2.93 -8.58
N SER A 121 13.81 1.95 -9.45
CA SER A 121 12.45 1.52 -9.81
C SER A 121 11.69 1.02 -8.59
N SER A 122 12.35 0.27 -7.71
CA SER A 122 11.80 -0.20 -6.45
C SER A 122 11.29 0.95 -5.59
N LEU A 123 12.14 1.94 -5.33
CA LEU A 123 11.81 3.07 -4.46
C LEU A 123 10.79 4.04 -5.09
N LEU A 124 10.80 4.22 -6.42
CA LEU A 124 9.76 4.95 -7.14
C LEU A 124 8.38 4.27 -6.97
N LEU A 125 8.30 2.96 -7.22
CA LEU A 125 7.06 2.20 -7.04
C LEU A 125 6.55 2.26 -5.60
N LEU A 126 7.47 2.16 -4.63
CA LEU A 126 7.14 2.24 -3.22
C LEU A 126 6.60 3.63 -2.83
N GLY A 127 7.19 4.71 -3.35
CA GLY A 127 6.72 6.08 -3.14
C GLY A 127 5.35 6.33 -3.76
N ILE A 128 5.10 5.77 -4.95
CA ILE A 128 3.77 5.80 -5.58
C ILE A 128 2.78 4.97 -4.74
N ALA A 129 3.14 3.76 -4.28
CA ALA A 129 2.29 2.95 -3.41
C ALA A 129 1.89 3.70 -2.14
N PHE A 130 2.86 4.34 -1.49
CA PHE A 130 2.63 5.17 -0.31
C PHE A 130 1.69 6.34 -0.59
N SER A 131 1.77 6.95 -1.78
CA SER A 131 0.87 8.05 -2.15
C SER A 131 -0.59 7.61 -2.38
N PHE A 132 -0.86 6.33 -2.53
CA PHE A 132 -2.22 5.80 -2.56
C PHE A 132 -2.71 5.38 -1.17
N LYS A 133 -1.83 4.76 -0.37
CA LYS A 133 -2.25 4.22 0.91
C LYS A 133 -1.12 4.22 1.95
N LEU A 134 -1.44 4.74 3.15
CA LEU A 134 -0.50 4.83 4.27
C LEU A 134 0.07 3.46 4.68
N GLN A 135 -0.69 2.38 4.51
CA GLN A 135 -0.29 1.02 4.88
C GLN A 135 1.05 0.58 4.26
N THR A 136 1.48 1.22 3.18
CA THR A 136 2.82 1.00 2.61
C THR A 136 3.95 1.27 3.61
N VAL A 137 3.70 2.09 4.65
CA VAL A 137 4.69 2.38 5.70
C VAL A 137 5.16 1.14 6.44
N PHE A 138 4.32 0.12 6.57
CA PHE A 138 4.63 -1.09 7.33
C PHE A 138 5.75 -1.94 6.70
N VAL A 139 5.97 -1.83 5.41
CA VAL A 139 7.05 -2.54 4.72
C VAL A 139 8.32 -1.69 4.53
N LEU A 140 8.26 -0.38 4.80
CA LEU A 140 9.44 0.51 4.67
C LEU A 140 10.67 0.05 5.47
N PRO A 141 10.54 -0.55 6.67
CA PRO A 141 11.70 -1.05 7.40
C PRO A 141 12.57 -2.01 6.58
N LEU A 142 11.99 -2.78 5.64
CA LEU A 142 12.77 -3.63 4.74
C LEU A 142 13.78 -2.83 3.90
N TRP A 143 13.37 -1.69 3.33
CA TRP A 143 14.27 -0.83 2.54
C TRP A 143 15.32 -0.14 3.42
N GLY A 144 14.97 0.16 4.67
CA GLY A 144 15.95 0.52 5.70
C GLY A 144 16.98 -0.58 5.93
N GLY A 145 16.53 -1.83 6.02
CA GLY A 145 17.40 -3.02 6.10
C GLY A 145 18.31 -3.18 4.88
N LEU A 146 17.75 -3.02 3.66
CA LEU A 146 18.55 -3.07 2.43
C LEU A 146 19.63 -1.98 2.38
N TRP A 147 19.34 -0.78 2.88
CA TRP A 147 20.34 0.27 3.04
C TRP A 147 21.43 -0.12 4.07
N LEU A 148 21.06 -0.61 5.23
CA LEU A 148 21.99 -1.06 6.26
C LEU A 148 22.85 -2.24 5.77
N LEU A 149 22.31 -3.13 4.96
CA LEU A 149 23.02 -4.22 4.29
C LEU A 149 23.85 -3.74 3.08
N ARG A 150 23.86 -2.43 2.79
CA ARG A 150 24.55 -1.81 1.65
C ARG A 150 24.09 -2.29 0.26
N ARG A 151 22.92 -2.91 0.17
CA ARG A 151 22.28 -3.27 -1.11
C ARG A 151 21.65 -2.06 -1.82
N VAL A 152 21.23 -1.04 -1.04
CA VAL A 152 20.68 0.24 -1.50
C VAL A 152 21.59 1.35 -1.01
N ARG A 153 21.94 2.31 -1.87
CA ARG A 153 22.72 3.48 -1.49
C ARG A 153 21.82 4.52 -0.85
N PHE A 154 22.35 5.31 0.11
CA PHE A 154 21.57 6.35 0.78
C PHE A 154 20.89 7.33 -0.22
N ARG A 155 21.59 7.79 -1.23
CA ARG A 155 21.03 8.68 -2.28
C ARG A 155 19.88 8.05 -3.06
N GLU A 156 19.84 6.74 -3.16
CA GLU A 156 18.74 6.04 -3.85
C GLU A 156 17.46 6.10 -3.02
N LEU A 157 17.54 6.16 -1.69
CA LEU A 157 16.38 6.32 -0.82
C LEU A 157 15.58 7.58 -1.15
N LEU A 158 16.22 8.61 -1.70
CA LEU A 158 15.57 9.86 -2.10
C LEU A 158 14.53 9.68 -3.21
N TRP A 159 14.58 8.57 -3.96
CA TRP A 159 13.57 8.29 -4.98
C TRP A 159 12.19 8.01 -4.39
N PHE A 160 12.10 7.53 -3.16
CA PHE A 160 10.83 7.33 -2.46
C PHE A 160 10.11 8.67 -2.20
N PRO A 161 10.68 9.63 -1.45
CA PRO A 161 10.01 10.92 -1.24
C PRO A 161 9.87 11.73 -2.53
N ALA A 162 10.78 11.59 -3.49
CA ALA A 162 10.66 12.24 -4.79
C ALA A 162 9.44 11.73 -5.58
N ALA A 163 9.18 10.42 -5.57
CA ALA A 163 8.01 9.85 -6.20
C ALA A 163 6.71 10.33 -5.51
N TYR A 164 6.67 10.33 -4.17
CA TYR A 164 5.55 10.87 -3.42
C TYR A 164 5.30 12.35 -3.76
N ALA A 165 6.35 13.18 -3.73
CA ALA A 165 6.25 14.60 -4.07
C ALA A 165 5.73 14.80 -5.52
N ALA A 166 6.25 14.03 -6.47
CA ALA A 166 5.81 14.09 -7.87
C ALA A 166 4.31 13.78 -8.01
N THR A 167 3.77 12.83 -7.23
CA THR A 167 2.34 12.53 -7.25
C THR A 167 1.48 13.63 -6.61
N CYS A 168 2.05 14.49 -5.77
CA CYS A 168 1.33 15.61 -5.14
C CYS A 168 1.30 16.86 -6.04
N VAL A 169 2.27 17.01 -6.95
CA VAL A 169 2.41 18.21 -7.81
C VAL A 169 1.11 18.56 -8.57
N PRO A 170 0.41 17.62 -9.25
CA PRO A 170 -0.82 18.00 -9.96
C PRO A 170 -1.91 18.57 -9.04
N ALA A 171 -2.05 18.06 -7.81
CA ALA A 171 -3.01 18.60 -6.85
C ALA A 171 -2.68 20.04 -6.44
N LEU A 172 -1.39 20.32 -6.22
CA LEU A 172 -0.92 21.69 -5.94
C LEU A 172 -1.21 22.63 -7.11
N LEU A 173 -0.94 22.20 -8.35
CA LEU A 173 -1.23 22.97 -9.55
C LEU A 173 -2.74 23.22 -9.75
N LEU A 174 -3.59 22.29 -9.28
CA LEU A 174 -5.04 22.42 -9.27
C LEU A 174 -5.56 23.25 -8.08
N GLY A 175 -4.67 23.78 -7.24
CA GLY A 175 -5.01 24.69 -6.14
C GLY A 175 -5.35 24.00 -4.82
N LYS A 176 -5.05 22.70 -4.65
CA LYS A 176 -5.23 22.03 -3.35
C LYS A 176 -4.15 22.50 -2.37
N PRO A 177 -4.50 22.92 -1.14
CA PRO A 177 -3.52 23.37 -0.16
C PRO A 177 -2.51 22.26 0.20
N LEU A 178 -1.24 22.62 0.34
CA LEU A 178 -0.19 21.66 0.73
C LEU A 178 -0.48 21.00 2.08
N GLY A 179 -1.05 21.76 3.02
CA GLY A 179 -1.47 21.25 4.32
C GLY A 179 -2.50 20.11 4.22
N ASP A 180 -3.46 20.22 3.30
CA ASP A 180 -4.48 19.18 3.07
C ASP A 180 -3.87 17.93 2.45
N ILE A 181 -2.90 18.09 1.55
CA ILE A 181 -2.21 16.97 0.90
C ILE A 181 -1.37 16.20 1.92
N LEU A 182 -0.56 16.89 2.69
CA LEU A 182 0.33 16.26 3.68
C LEU A 182 -0.44 15.81 4.94
N GLY A 183 -1.53 16.50 5.27
CA GLY A 183 -2.37 16.23 6.43
C GLY A 183 -3.31 15.03 6.28
N VAL A 184 -3.53 14.52 5.06
CA VAL A 184 -4.53 13.47 4.81
C VAL A 184 -4.34 12.23 5.68
N TYR A 185 -3.10 11.79 5.90
CA TYR A 185 -2.82 10.60 6.70
C TYR A 185 -3.01 10.84 8.20
N PHE A 186 -2.74 12.05 8.68
CA PHE A 186 -3.04 12.43 10.07
C PHE A 186 -4.54 12.53 10.28
N GLY A 187 -5.28 13.06 9.31
CA GLY A 187 -6.74 13.10 9.32
C GLY A 187 -7.36 11.71 9.38
N GLN A 188 -6.89 10.77 8.55
CA GLN A 188 -7.32 9.38 8.59
C GLN A 188 -7.04 8.73 9.96
N ALA A 189 -5.84 8.93 10.52
CA ALA A 189 -5.48 8.39 11.81
C ALA A 189 -6.39 8.96 12.94
N ALA A 190 -6.76 10.22 12.87
CA ALA A 190 -7.67 10.86 13.84
C ALA A 190 -9.11 10.33 13.70
N GLU A 191 -9.62 10.18 12.47
CA GLU A 191 -10.97 9.68 12.17
C GLU A 191 -11.18 8.26 12.71
N TYR A 192 -10.16 7.41 12.65
CA TYR A 192 -10.25 6.02 13.09
C TYR A 192 -9.68 5.76 14.49
N SER A 193 -9.26 6.78 15.21
CA SER A 193 -8.59 6.66 16.52
C SER A 193 -9.44 5.98 17.61
N GLY A 194 -10.77 6.00 17.48
CA GLY A 194 -11.70 5.34 18.41
C GLY A 194 -11.93 3.84 18.15
N TYR A 195 -11.38 3.30 17.07
CA TYR A 195 -11.62 1.93 16.65
C TYR A 195 -10.34 1.10 16.68
N LEU A 196 -10.38 -0.07 17.30
CA LEU A 196 -9.29 -1.05 17.26
C LEU A 196 -9.38 -1.96 16.03
N ASN A 197 -10.60 -2.15 15.53
CA ASN A 197 -10.88 -3.00 14.39
C ASN A 197 -12.03 -2.40 13.57
N LEU A 198 -11.79 -2.13 12.30
CA LEU A 198 -12.78 -1.68 11.31
C LEU A 198 -12.90 -2.74 10.22
N ASN A 199 -13.43 -3.92 10.57
CA ASN A 199 -13.52 -5.09 9.69
C ASN A 199 -12.16 -5.57 9.15
N ALA A 200 -11.04 -5.14 9.75
CA ALA A 200 -9.72 -5.63 9.43
C ALA A 200 -9.42 -6.92 10.23
N PRO A 201 -8.87 -7.96 9.63
CA PRO A 201 -8.50 -9.19 10.34
C PRO A 201 -7.18 -8.97 11.11
N ASN A 202 -7.23 -8.19 12.19
CA ASN A 202 -6.10 -7.95 13.08
C ASN A 202 -6.29 -8.68 14.42
N MET A 203 -5.27 -8.66 15.29
CA MET A 203 -5.30 -9.35 16.58
C MET A 203 -6.45 -8.87 17.50
N TYR A 204 -6.92 -7.64 17.33
CA TYR A 204 -8.03 -7.09 18.12
C TYR A 204 -9.39 -7.68 17.73
N ALA A 205 -9.49 -8.34 16.58
CA ALA A 205 -10.68 -9.09 16.20
C ALA A 205 -10.94 -10.30 17.12
N LEU A 206 -9.95 -10.73 17.90
CA LEU A 206 -10.08 -11.81 18.89
C LEU A 206 -10.68 -11.33 20.21
N ILE A 207 -10.85 -10.02 20.40
CA ILE A 207 -11.47 -9.44 21.60
C ILE A 207 -12.98 -9.71 21.52
N PRO A 208 -13.59 -10.35 22.54
CA PRO A 208 -15.03 -10.60 22.55
C PRO A 208 -15.86 -9.33 22.44
N HIS A 209 -16.97 -9.39 21.72
CA HIS A 209 -17.92 -8.27 21.66
C HIS A 209 -18.45 -7.94 23.08
N GLY A 210 -18.42 -6.65 23.42
CA GLY A 210 -18.86 -6.17 24.73
C GLY A 210 -17.78 -6.20 25.81
N ALA A 211 -16.57 -6.65 25.53
CA ALA A 211 -15.45 -6.51 26.46
C ALA A 211 -15.08 -5.04 26.65
N GLU A 212 -14.96 -4.61 27.89
CA GLU A 212 -14.44 -3.28 28.22
C GLU A 212 -12.93 -3.24 27.94
N VAL A 213 -12.53 -2.50 26.90
CA VAL A 213 -11.13 -2.34 26.51
C VAL A 213 -10.77 -0.88 26.46
N ASN A 214 -9.67 -0.54 27.09
CA ASN A 214 -9.08 0.78 26.90
C ASN A 214 -8.47 0.88 25.49
N THR A 215 -9.26 1.42 24.55
CA THR A 215 -8.89 1.52 23.13
C THR A 215 -7.60 2.32 22.92
N ALA A 216 -7.39 3.38 23.71
CA ALA A 216 -6.17 4.20 23.61
C ALA A 216 -4.92 3.44 24.05
N LEU A 217 -5.02 2.66 25.13
CA LEU A 217 -3.91 1.80 25.58
C LEU A 217 -3.63 0.70 24.58
N ALA A 218 -4.67 0.01 24.09
CA ALA A 218 -4.53 -1.06 23.10
C ALA A 218 -3.88 -0.54 21.81
N ALA A 219 -4.32 0.62 21.28
CA ALA A 219 -3.72 1.24 20.11
C ALA A 219 -2.24 1.58 20.33
N ARG A 220 -1.88 2.13 21.49
CA ARG A 220 -0.46 2.41 21.84
C ARG A 220 0.37 1.14 21.90
N LEU A 221 -0.14 0.07 22.51
CA LEU A 221 0.54 -1.23 22.56
C LEU A 221 0.72 -1.83 21.17
N GLY A 222 -0.30 -1.71 20.30
CA GLY A 222 -0.20 -2.15 18.90
C GLY A 222 0.89 -1.40 18.12
N ILE A 223 0.96 -0.08 18.27
CA ILE A 223 2.01 0.75 17.67
C ILE A 223 3.40 0.35 18.19
N LEU A 224 3.55 0.18 19.48
CA LEU A 224 4.82 -0.26 20.09
C LEU A 224 5.22 -1.65 19.59
N ALA A 225 4.27 -2.59 19.48
CA ALA A 225 4.50 -3.92 18.93
C ALA A 225 4.94 -3.86 17.46
N ALA A 226 4.35 -2.98 16.65
CA ALA A 226 4.75 -2.76 15.27
C ALA A 226 6.20 -2.24 15.16
N PHE A 227 6.58 -1.26 15.98
CA PHE A 227 7.96 -0.76 16.04
C PHE A 227 8.94 -1.83 16.55
N ALA A 228 8.56 -2.59 17.58
CA ALA A 228 9.38 -3.68 18.11
C ALA A 228 9.61 -4.77 17.05
N LEU A 229 8.56 -5.14 16.30
CA LEU A 229 8.68 -6.08 15.20
C LEU A 229 9.61 -5.56 14.09
N ALA A 230 9.45 -4.31 13.67
CA ALA A 230 10.30 -3.69 12.68
C ALA A 230 11.78 -3.67 13.14
N ALA A 231 12.02 -3.30 14.39
CA ALA A 231 13.36 -3.31 15.00
C ALA A 231 13.94 -4.73 15.07
N ALA A 232 13.13 -5.72 15.44
CA ALA A 232 13.55 -7.13 15.49
C ALA A 232 13.93 -7.67 14.09
N VAL A 233 13.12 -7.35 13.06
CA VAL A 233 13.44 -7.72 11.67
C VAL A 233 14.73 -7.06 11.21
N LEU A 234 14.93 -5.77 11.48
CA LEU A 234 16.16 -5.06 11.13
C LEU A 234 17.37 -5.64 11.88
N ALA A 235 17.24 -5.91 13.18
CA ALA A 235 18.28 -6.53 13.97
C ALA A 235 18.65 -7.92 13.42
N ALA A 236 17.65 -8.76 13.10
CA ALA A 236 17.88 -10.07 12.51
C ALA A 236 18.63 -9.97 11.17
N LEU A 237 18.22 -9.07 10.28
CA LEU A 237 18.91 -8.84 9.00
C LEU A 237 20.37 -8.39 9.21
N LEU A 238 20.66 -7.60 10.24
CA LEU A 238 22.01 -7.13 10.54
C LEU A 238 22.87 -8.23 11.19
N VAL A 239 22.33 -8.96 12.17
CA VAL A 239 23.03 -10.06 12.85
C VAL A 239 23.38 -11.16 11.85
N PHE A 240 22.41 -11.55 11.03
CA PHE A 240 22.56 -12.60 10.02
C PHE A 240 22.94 -12.05 8.64
N ARG A 241 23.55 -10.89 8.55
CA ARG A 241 23.85 -10.18 7.29
C ARG A 241 24.58 -11.03 6.24
N ARG A 242 25.39 -12.00 6.67
CA ARG A 242 26.11 -12.92 5.77
C ARG A 242 25.19 -13.97 5.14
N GLN A 243 24.02 -14.21 5.75
CA GLN A 243 22.99 -15.18 5.33
C GLN A 243 21.75 -14.47 4.77
N ALA A 244 21.75 -13.12 4.74
CA ALA A 244 20.62 -12.32 4.26
C ALA A 244 20.55 -12.38 2.72
N ASP A 245 20.18 -13.55 2.21
CA ASP A 245 19.87 -13.79 0.80
C ASP A 245 18.48 -13.23 0.44
N ASP A 246 18.07 -13.42 -0.80
CA ASP A 246 16.77 -12.94 -1.28
C ASP A 246 15.58 -13.64 -0.60
N ARG A 247 15.76 -14.89 -0.12
CA ARG A 247 14.72 -15.61 0.64
C ARG A 247 14.55 -15.02 2.02
N ALA A 248 15.64 -14.66 2.70
CA ALA A 248 15.59 -13.97 3.98
C ALA A 248 14.90 -12.60 3.83
N LEU A 249 15.18 -11.86 2.76
CA LEU A 249 14.51 -10.59 2.48
C LEU A 249 13.02 -10.76 2.19
N LEU A 250 12.63 -11.79 1.44
CA LEU A 250 11.22 -12.11 1.23
C LEU A 250 10.52 -12.47 2.54
N ALA A 251 11.15 -13.29 3.38
CA ALA A 251 10.62 -13.65 4.70
C ALA A 251 10.45 -12.39 5.58
N ALA A 252 11.43 -11.49 5.60
CA ALA A 252 11.35 -10.22 6.31
C ALA A 252 10.19 -9.35 5.80
N ALA A 253 9.98 -9.26 4.48
CA ALA A 253 8.85 -8.54 3.88
C ALA A 253 7.51 -9.12 4.33
N VAL A 254 7.37 -10.46 4.32
CA VAL A 254 6.15 -11.16 4.75
C VAL A 254 5.87 -10.92 6.24
N VAL A 255 6.89 -11.04 7.09
CA VAL A 255 6.76 -10.79 8.54
C VAL A 255 6.31 -9.36 8.81
N LEU A 256 6.88 -8.35 8.13
CA LEU A 256 6.49 -6.96 8.26
C LEU A 256 5.05 -6.72 7.73
N ALA A 257 4.68 -7.35 6.63
CA ALA A 257 3.35 -7.18 6.03
C ALA A 257 2.23 -7.80 6.87
N ILE A 258 2.48 -8.93 7.53
CA ILE A 258 1.46 -9.69 8.29
C ILE A 258 1.50 -9.35 9.79
N GLY A 259 2.71 -9.16 10.35
CA GLY A 259 2.91 -9.06 11.79
C GLY A 259 2.60 -7.69 12.38
N VAL A 260 2.38 -6.67 11.56
CA VAL A 260 2.02 -5.34 12.07
C VAL A 260 0.51 -5.30 12.34
N PRO A 261 0.06 -5.04 13.58
CA PRO A 261 -1.35 -4.82 13.89
C PRO A 261 -1.88 -3.62 13.10
N ARG A 262 -2.87 -3.83 12.30
CA ARG A 262 -3.48 -2.80 11.43
C ARG A 262 -4.76 -2.29 12.06
#